data_9dcf2927db2aba24a32d15448ec4d660
#
_entry.id   9dcf2927db2aba24a32d15448ec4d660
#
_cell.length_a   1.000
_cell.length_b   1.000
_cell.length_c   1.000
_cell.angle_alpha   90.00
_cell.angle_beta   90.00
_cell.angle_gamma   90.00
#
_symmetry.space_group_name_H-M   'P 1'
#
loop_
_entity.id
_entity.type
_entity.pdbx_description
1 polymer ?
#
loop_
_entity_poly.entity_id
_entity_poly.type
_entity_poly.pdbx_seq_one_letter_code
_entity_poly.pdbx_strand_id
1 'polypeptide(L)'
;MNRTTIPQAKKYLATLILFFVLPALAVNAQSVKFPEGWTDGYAYVNGIRSHYYHAKPAPGKPVMIMVHGYTDIGLSWTTLTLKLQDAYDIYMIDARGHGLTDPPTATDNGETMIKDVVDFVKFMKFEKPILMGHSMGAATVMRVGAQYPDLAKAIIMLDPSVANRVSSPAPQAAGASAAPAGQTPVRRPNMFKSPDTLVAQNNTPFDEVVARGKRQNPLWDDVDIYYWAVSKKQYHGPYTPEQAQALTGTMSTADALAKIKVPSLILKADAKPEVRKANEEAARVMQNGKLVHIDGAGHNLHHDKLAKTVEVLNAFFKSL
;
A
#
# COMPACT_ATOMS: atom_id res chain seq x y z
N MET A 1 70.75 60.29 40.53
CA MET A 1 69.67 59.46 41.06
C MET A 1 68.96 58.79 39.84
N ASN A 2 69.40 57.60 39.48
CA ASN A 2 68.87 56.86 38.34
C ASN A 2 67.77 55.91 38.81
N ARG A 3 66.55 56.15 38.28
CA ARG A 3 65.45 55.14 38.41
C ARG A 3 65.44 54.24 37.16
N THR A 4 65.79 53.00 37.35
CA THR A 4 65.68 51.93 36.38
C THR A 4 64.22 51.49 36.31
N THR A 5 63.63 51.60 35.14
CA THR A 5 62.30 51.07 34.83
C THR A 5 62.41 49.66 34.33
N ILE A 6 61.66 48.72 34.96
CA ILE A 6 61.55 47.31 34.58
C ILE A 6 60.49 47.21 33.49
N PRO A 7 60.72 46.48 32.34
CA PRO A 7 59.69 46.25 31.30
C PRO A 7 58.70 45.15 31.72
N GLN A 8 57.46 45.48 31.61
CA GLN A 8 56.36 44.52 31.77
C GLN A 8 56.39 43.46 30.64
N ALA A 9 56.57 42.21 30.99
CA ALA A 9 56.39 41.08 30.10
C ALA A 9 54.90 40.85 29.85
N LYS A 10 54.45 41.02 28.58
CA LYS A 10 53.11 40.66 28.14
C LYS A 10 53.02 39.13 28.07
N LYS A 11 52.21 38.52 28.94
CA LYS A 11 51.84 37.10 28.87
C LYS A 11 50.79 36.93 27.76
N TYR A 12 51.20 36.34 26.65
CA TYR A 12 50.27 35.84 25.61
C TYR A 12 49.68 34.53 26.09
N LEU A 13 48.41 34.50 26.43
CA LEU A 13 47.66 33.30 26.71
C LEU A 13 47.24 32.72 25.36
N ALA A 14 47.93 31.70 24.89
CA ALA A 14 47.56 30.96 23.71
C ALA A 14 46.41 30.03 24.07
N THR A 15 45.16 30.40 23.67
CA THR A 15 43.99 29.54 23.76
C THR A 15 44.08 28.49 22.66
N LEU A 16 44.43 27.27 23.03
CA LEU A 16 44.44 26.10 22.13
C LEU A 16 42.98 25.69 21.89
N ILE A 17 42.40 26.06 20.75
CA ILE A 17 41.08 25.59 20.36
C ILE A 17 41.26 24.18 19.77
N LEU A 18 40.94 23.16 20.59
CA LEU A 18 40.92 21.78 20.17
C LEU A 18 39.68 21.53 19.33
N PHE A 19 39.79 21.51 17.99
CA PHE A 19 38.74 21.09 17.10
C PHE A 19 38.57 19.57 17.25
N PHE A 20 37.57 19.14 18.00
CA PHE A 20 37.05 17.77 17.90
C PHE A 20 36.36 17.62 16.56
N VAL A 21 37.07 17.05 15.58
CA VAL A 21 36.43 16.50 14.39
C VAL A 21 35.76 15.21 14.82
N LEU A 22 34.49 15.31 15.24
CA LEU A 22 33.62 14.15 15.35
C LEU A 22 33.51 13.57 13.93
N PRO A 23 33.87 12.29 13.71
CA PRO A 23 33.53 11.64 12.45
C PRO A 23 32.00 11.73 12.33
N ALA A 24 31.52 12.45 11.31
CA ALA A 24 30.13 12.37 10.92
C ALA A 24 29.89 10.90 10.57
N LEU A 25 29.31 10.15 11.49
CA LEU A 25 28.68 8.88 11.19
C LEU A 25 27.60 9.23 10.16
N ALA A 26 27.94 9.09 8.89
CA ALA A 26 26.96 9.10 7.83
C ALA A 26 25.99 7.95 8.16
N VAL A 27 24.90 8.28 8.83
CA VAL A 27 23.73 7.42 8.89
C VAL A 27 23.33 7.31 7.43
N ASN A 28 23.79 6.25 6.77
CA ASN A 28 23.25 5.84 5.48
C ASN A 28 21.79 5.45 5.75
N ALA A 29 20.92 6.44 5.71
CA ALA A 29 19.52 6.20 5.47
C ALA A 29 19.50 5.51 4.09
N GLN A 30 19.39 4.20 4.11
CA GLN A 30 19.35 3.39 2.90
C GLN A 30 18.09 3.81 2.17
N SER A 31 18.23 4.71 1.18
CA SER A 31 17.10 5.14 0.36
C SER A 31 16.49 3.91 -0.28
N VAL A 32 15.19 3.74 -0.15
CA VAL A 32 14.47 2.64 -0.80
C VAL A 32 14.73 2.77 -2.30
N LYS A 33 15.35 1.73 -2.88
CA LYS A 33 15.58 1.68 -4.32
C LYS A 33 14.30 1.20 -5.02
N PHE A 34 13.88 1.88 -6.04
CA PHE A 34 12.79 1.46 -6.93
C PHE A 34 13.31 1.32 -8.38
N PRO A 35 12.53 0.72 -9.30
CA PRO A 35 12.95 0.46 -10.67
C PRO A 35 13.44 1.71 -11.40
N GLU A 36 14.38 1.52 -12.33
CA GLU A 36 14.97 2.61 -13.11
C GLU A 36 13.90 3.39 -13.87
N GLY A 37 14.02 4.72 -13.84
CA GLY A 37 13.10 5.65 -14.49
C GLY A 37 11.81 5.90 -13.72
N TRP A 38 11.60 5.24 -12.57
CA TRP A 38 10.51 5.58 -11.67
C TRP A 38 10.88 6.80 -10.83
N THR A 39 9.86 7.53 -10.40
CA THR A 39 9.98 8.68 -9.51
C THR A 39 9.02 8.55 -8.34
N ASP A 40 9.15 9.40 -7.37
CA ASP A 40 8.20 9.56 -6.27
C ASP A 40 7.89 11.04 -6.03
N GLY A 41 6.84 11.31 -5.28
CA GLY A 41 6.44 12.66 -4.97
C GLY A 41 5.36 12.72 -3.90
N TYR A 42 4.96 13.95 -3.59
CA TYR A 42 3.91 14.23 -2.61
C TYR A 42 2.81 15.10 -3.21
N ALA A 43 1.57 14.81 -2.83
CA ALA A 43 0.41 15.64 -3.06
C ALA A 43 -0.16 16.08 -1.70
N TYR A 44 -0.46 17.37 -1.51
CA TYR A 44 -1.18 17.82 -0.33
C TYR A 44 -2.68 17.71 -0.58
N VAL A 45 -3.30 16.68 -0.03
CA VAL A 45 -4.71 16.35 -0.27
C VAL A 45 -5.39 15.96 1.04
N ASN A 46 -6.66 16.31 1.19
CA ASN A 46 -7.49 15.97 2.35
C ASN A 46 -6.77 16.19 3.70
N GLY A 47 -5.99 17.29 3.82
CA GLY A 47 -5.32 17.72 5.03
C GLY A 47 -4.01 17.01 5.38
N ILE A 48 -3.47 16.18 4.49
CA ILE A 48 -2.20 15.47 4.69
C ILE A 48 -1.30 15.55 3.46
N ARG A 49 -0.01 15.24 3.66
CA ARG A 49 0.90 14.90 2.56
C ARG A 49 0.69 13.44 2.19
N SER A 50 0.10 13.20 1.03
CA SER A 50 -0.03 11.87 0.44
C SER A 50 1.15 11.62 -0.47
N HIS A 51 1.92 10.58 -0.17
CA HIS A 51 3.05 10.13 -0.98
C HIS A 51 2.57 9.21 -2.10
N TYR A 52 3.26 9.25 -3.23
CA TYR A 52 3.01 8.33 -4.34
C TYR A 52 4.30 8.00 -5.09
N TYR A 53 4.35 6.81 -5.66
CA TYR A 53 5.34 6.43 -6.67
C TYR A 53 4.70 6.59 -8.06
N HIS A 54 5.48 7.11 -8.99
CA HIS A 54 5.12 7.22 -10.40
C HIS A 54 6.03 6.27 -11.18
N ALA A 55 5.46 5.24 -11.76
CA ALA A 55 6.19 4.35 -12.66
C ALA A 55 6.73 5.17 -13.84
N LYS A 56 7.63 4.58 -14.63
CA LYS A 56 8.24 5.28 -15.77
C LYS A 56 7.23 6.20 -16.48
N PRO A 57 7.40 7.53 -16.39
CA PRO A 57 6.41 8.49 -16.90
C PRO A 57 6.01 8.21 -18.34
N ALA A 58 4.72 8.17 -18.60
CA ALA A 58 4.17 7.79 -19.89
C ALA A 58 3.10 8.80 -20.36
N PRO A 59 3.48 10.06 -20.67
CA PRO A 59 2.54 11.11 -21.07
C PRO A 59 1.67 10.68 -22.25
N GLY A 60 0.37 10.98 -22.18
CA GLY A 60 -0.61 10.63 -23.21
C GLY A 60 -1.17 9.21 -23.14
N LYS A 61 -0.65 8.35 -22.25
CA LYS A 61 -1.26 7.03 -21.96
C LYS A 61 -2.39 7.17 -20.93
N PRO A 62 -3.34 6.24 -20.92
CA PRO A 62 -4.37 6.23 -19.88
C PRO A 62 -3.77 6.16 -18.48
N VAL A 63 -4.21 7.03 -17.58
CA VAL A 63 -3.74 7.07 -16.20
C VAL A 63 -4.35 5.93 -15.41
N MET A 64 -3.52 5.27 -14.59
CA MET A 64 -3.93 4.26 -13.63
C MET A 64 -3.44 4.63 -12.24
N ILE A 65 -4.34 4.57 -11.24
CA ILE A 65 -4.00 4.79 -9.83
C ILE A 65 -4.19 3.48 -9.09
N MET A 66 -3.16 3.06 -8.36
CA MET A 66 -3.17 1.83 -7.59
C MET A 66 -3.13 2.12 -6.09
N VAL A 67 -4.05 1.50 -5.33
CA VAL A 67 -4.20 1.63 -3.88
C VAL A 67 -3.94 0.28 -3.23
N HIS A 68 -2.91 0.21 -2.41
CA HIS A 68 -2.43 -1.04 -1.80
C HIS A 68 -3.33 -1.58 -0.67
N GLY A 69 -3.01 -2.79 -0.20
CA GLY A 69 -3.66 -3.44 0.93
C GLY A 69 -3.17 -2.93 2.29
N TYR A 70 -3.84 -3.38 3.35
CA TYR A 70 -3.49 -3.02 4.71
C TYR A 70 -2.06 -3.45 5.06
N THR A 71 -1.31 -2.55 5.71
CA THR A 71 0.12 -2.69 6.05
C THR A 71 1.09 -2.82 4.88
N ASP A 72 0.65 -2.58 3.64
CA ASP A 72 1.52 -2.50 2.47
C ASP A 72 1.91 -1.04 2.16
N ILE A 73 2.53 -0.81 1.01
CA ILE A 73 2.91 0.49 0.45
C ILE A 73 2.69 0.50 -1.06
N GLY A 74 2.80 1.64 -1.70
CA GLY A 74 2.67 1.74 -3.16
C GLY A 74 3.61 0.80 -3.92
N LEU A 75 4.84 0.58 -3.44
CA LEU A 75 5.78 -0.34 -4.08
C LEU A 75 5.39 -1.84 -4.00
N SER A 76 4.38 -2.21 -3.22
CA SER A 76 3.82 -3.57 -3.27
C SER A 76 3.21 -3.92 -4.64
N TRP A 77 3.01 -2.93 -5.49
CA TRP A 77 2.52 -3.12 -6.85
C TRP A 77 3.64 -3.32 -7.89
N THR A 78 4.92 -3.33 -7.49
CA THR A 78 6.06 -3.23 -8.41
C THR A 78 6.04 -4.28 -9.51
N THR A 79 5.92 -5.57 -9.20
CA THR A 79 5.94 -6.64 -10.22
C THR A 79 4.77 -6.56 -11.20
N LEU A 80 3.58 -6.22 -10.71
CA LEU A 80 2.42 -5.99 -11.57
C LEU A 80 2.59 -4.73 -12.43
N THR A 81 3.08 -3.64 -11.85
CA THR A 81 3.32 -2.37 -12.54
C THR A 81 4.32 -2.52 -13.68
N LEU A 82 5.41 -3.28 -13.48
CA LEU A 82 6.38 -3.59 -14.53
C LEU A 82 5.76 -4.32 -15.74
N LYS A 83 4.63 -5.01 -15.57
CA LYS A 83 3.89 -5.66 -16.67
C LYS A 83 2.90 -4.73 -17.38
N LEU A 84 2.55 -3.60 -16.76
CA LEU A 84 1.50 -2.69 -17.26
C LEU A 84 2.04 -1.32 -17.69
N GLN A 85 3.22 -0.89 -17.21
CA GLN A 85 3.75 0.46 -17.39
C GLN A 85 4.00 0.86 -18.86
N ASP A 86 4.16 -0.11 -19.76
CA ASP A 86 4.32 0.22 -21.19
C ASP A 86 3.00 0.64 -21.85
N ALA A 87 1.85 0.34 -21.24
CA ALA A 87 0.52 0.68 -21.74
C ALA A 87 -0.18 1.80 -20.96
N TYR A 88 0.23 2.06 -19.72
CA TYR A 88 -0.43 2.98 -18.79
C TYR A 88 0.57 3.93 -18.13
N ASP A 89 0.08 5.12 -17.75
CA ASP A 89 0.78 6.07 -16.88
C ASP A 89 0.34 5.77 -15.43
N ILE A 90 1.21 5.13 -14.63
CA ILE A 90 0.81 4.46 -13.40
C ILE A 90 1.32 5.20 -12.16
N TYR A 91 0.38 5.50 -11.26
CA TYR A 91 0.62 6.08 -9.94
C TYR A 91 0.23 5.09 -8.84
N MET A 92 1.15 4.81 -7.94
CA MET A 92 0.95 3.91 -6.80
C MET A 92 1.01 4.74 -5.53
N ILE A 93 -0.15 4.99 -4.90
CA ILE A 93 -0.22 5.85 -3.73
C ILE A 93 0.06 5.05 -2.45
N ASP A 94 0.77 5.67 -1.51
CA ASP A 94 0.83 5.20 -0.13
C ASP A 94 -0.43 5.70 0.59
N ALA A 95 -1.22 4.79 1.12
CA ALA A 95 -2.42 5.14 1.87
C ALA A 95 -2.05 5.80 3.20
N ARG A 96 -2.94 6.61 3.76
CA ARG A 96 -2.79 7.27 5.06
C ARG A 96 -2.28 6.30 6.14
N GLY A 97 -1.19 6.68 6.85
CA GLY A 97 -0.54 5.86 7.85
C GLY A 97 0.37 4.75 7.31
N HIS A 98 0.61 4.72 6.01
CA HIS A 98 1.46 3.73 5.34
C HIS A 98 2.56 4.43 4.53
N GLY A 99 3.67 3.73 4.35
CA GLY A 99 4.77 4.23 3.53
C GLY A 99 5.29 5.58 4.01
N LEU A 100 5.34 6.55 3.12
CA LEU A 100 5.80 7.91 3.39
C LEU A 100 4.63 8.92 3.47
N THR A 101 3.38 8.47 3.41
CA THR A 101 2.19 9.31 3.63
C THR A 101 2.00 9.62 5.11
N ASP A 102 1.56 10.83 5.43
CA ASP A 102 1.31 11.25 6.81
C ASP A 102 0.36 10.30 7.58
N PRO A 103 0.48 10.21 8.90
CA PRO A 103 -0.33 9.32 9.73
C PRO A 103 -1.81 9.71 9.75
N PRO A 104 -2.70 8.81 10.25
CA PRO A 104 -4.07 9.15 10.57
C PRO A 104 -4.16 10.30 11.59
N THR A 105 -5.20 11.10 11.45
CA THR A 105 -5.51 12.24 12.33
C THR A 105 -6.70 11.95 13.24
N ALA A 106 -6.90 12.76 14.26
CA ALA A 106 -8.05 12.63 15.17
C ALA A 106 -9.41 12.93 14.51
N THR A 107 -9.39 13.58 13.35
CA THR A 107 -10.61 13.93 12.59
C THR A 107 -10.98 12.91 11.53
N ASP A 108 -10.17 11.87 11.36
CA ASP A 108 -10.42 10.84 10.36
C ASP A 108 -11.69 10.02 10.68
N ASN A 109 -12.38 9.64 9.62
CA ASN A 109 -13.65 8.91 9.69
C ASN A 109 -13.81 7.97 8.49
N GLY A 110 -14.95 7.27 8.40
CA GLY A 110 -15.20 6.29 7.36
C GLY A 110 -15.14 6.81 5.91
N GLU A 111 -15.12 8.11 5.69
CA GLU A 111 -15.00 8.70 4.35
C GLU A 111 -13.57 9.17 4.02
N THR A 112 -12.67 9.15 5.00
CA THR A 112 -11.33 9.76 4.88
C THR A 112 -10.51 9.15 3.75
N MET A 113 -10.36 7.82 3.69
CA MET A 113 -9.57 7.17 2.64
C MET A 113 -10.20 7.29 1.25
N ILE A 114 -11.53 7.38 1.18
CA ILE A 114 -12.26 7.63 -0.06
C ILE A 114 -11.90 9.02 -0.57
N LYS A 115 -11.95 10.03 0.30
CA LYS A 115 -11.59 11.41 -0.03
C LYS A 115 -10.11 11.56 -0.37
N ASP A 116 -9.21 10.83 0.28
CA ASP A 116 -7.78 10.85 -0.05
C ASP A 116 -7.57 10.49 -1.53
N VAL A 117 -8.23 9.45 -2.05
CA VAL A 117 -8.15 9.04 -3.45
C VAL A 117 -8.81 10.07 -4.37
N VAL A 118 -10.01 10.53 -4.01
CA VAL A 118 -10.76 11.52 -4.82
C VAL A 118 -9.99 12.83 -4.96
N ASP A 119 -9.45 13.33 -3.85
CA ASP A 119 -8.73 14.60 -3.83
C ASP A 119 -7.35 14.45 -4.49
N PHE A 120 -6.72 13.27 -4.44
CA PHE A 120 -5.52 12.97 -5.23
C PHE A 120 -5.80 13.06 -6.74
N VAL A 121 -6.87 12.43 -7.23
CA VAL A 121 -7.29 12.51 -8.65
C VAL A 121 -7.47 13.97 -9.06
N LYS A 122 -8.17 14.77 -8.24
CA LYS A 122 -8.44 16.18 -8.51
C LYS A 122 -7.18 17.05 -8.48
N PHE A 123 -6.30 16.83 -7.48
CA PHE A 123 -5.04 17.56 -7.31
C PHE A 123 -4.13 17.37 -8.53
N MET A 124 -4.01 16.10 -8.98
CA MET A 124 -3.22 15.73 -10.15
C MET A 124 -3.91 16.11 -11.47
N LYS A 125 -5.16 16.57 -11.44
CA LYS A 125 -5.99 16.91 -12.62
C LYS A 125 -6.15 15.76 -13.60
N PHE A 126 -6.25 14.53 -13.09
CA PHE A 126 -6.46 13.37 -13.93
C PHE A 126 -7.90 13.29 -14.42
N GLU A 127 -8.05 13.06 -15.73
CA GLU A 127 -9.35 12.86 -16.35
C GLU A 127 -9.69 11.37 -16.42
N LYS A 128 -10.69 10.94 -15.65
CA LYS A 128 -11.21 9.56 -15.64
C LYS A 128 -10.13 8.49 -15.57
N PRO A 129 -9.25 8.48 -14.54
CA PRO A 129 -8.24 7.43 -14.40
C PRO A 129 -8.90 6.06 -14.19
N ILE A 130 -8.16 4.99 -14.48
CA ILE A 130 -8.50 3.65 -13.99
C ILE A 130 -8.09 3.58 -12.51
N LEU A 131 -9.00 3.17 -11.64
CA LEU A 131 -8.70 2.95 -10.23
C LEU A 131 -8.58 1.46 -9.95
N MET A 132 -7.44 1.04 -9.44
CA MET A 132 -7.17 -0.34 -9.03
C MET A 132 -6.83 -0.38 -7.54
N GLY A 133 -7.41 -1.33 -6.81
CA GLY A 133 -7.10 -1.49 -5.40
C GLY A 133 -6.98 -2.94 -4.98
N HIS A 134 -6.18 -3.21 -3.95
CA HIS A 134 -6.05 -4.52 -3.33
C HIS A 134 -6.59 -4.49 -1.89
N SER A 135 -7.37 -5.48 -1.49
CA SER A 135 -7.84 -5.66 -0.10
C SER A 135 -8.49 -4.38 0.47
N MET A 136 -7.84 -3.68 1.40
CA MET A 136 -8.23 -2.36 1.91
C MET A 136 -8.39 -1.35 0.75
N GLY A 137 -7.40 -1.27 -0.13
CA GLY A 137 -7.46 -0.41 -1.31
C GLY A 137 -8.59 -0.78 -2.27
N ALA A 138 -8.92 -2.08 -2.39
CA ALA A 138 -10.06 -2.53 -3.18
C ALA A 138 -11.40 -2.05 -2.58
N ALA A 139 -11.52 -2.10 -1.25
CA ALA A 139 -12.68 -1.56 -0.54
C ALA A 139 -12.78 -0.03 -0.69
N THR A 140 -11.65 0.66 -0.76
CA THR A 140 -11.58 2.11 -0.97
C THR A 140 -12.02 2.47 -2.39
N VAL A 141 -11.41 1.90 -3.45
CA VAL A 141 -11.76 2.24 -4.84
C VAL A 141 -13.18 1.81 -5.20
N MET A 142 -13.70 0.73 -4.59
CA MET A 142 -15.10 0.33 -4.70
C MET A 142 -16.04 1.45 -4.27
N ARG A 143 -15.80 2.05 -3.10
CA ARG A 143 -16.61 3.13 -2.57
C ARG A 143 -16.42 4.44 -3.31
N VAL A 144 -15.20 4.71 -3.81
CA VAL A 144 -14.96 5.82 -4.74
C VAL A 144 -15.85 5.67 -5.97
N GLY A 145 -15.84 4.50 -6.63
CA GLY A 145 -16.69 4.26 -7.80
C GLY A 145 -18.19 4.36 -7.53
N ALA A 146 -18.62 4.01 -6.32
CA ALA A 146 -20.02 4.08 -5.89
C ALA A 146 -20.49 5.52 -5.58
N GLN A 147 -19.62 6.33 -4.96
CA GLN A 147 -19.97 7.68 -4.49
C GLN A 147 -19.64 8.77 -5.53
N TYR A 148 -18.67 8.51 -6.41
CA TYR A 148 -18.19 9.43 -7.44
C TYR A 148 -18.23 8.75 -8.82
N PRO A 149 -19.43 8.48 -9.37
CA PRO A 149 -19.61 7.62 -10.54
C PRO A 149 -18.95 8.14 -11.82
N ASP A 150 -18.65 9.43 -11.87
CA ASP A 150 -18.04 10.07 -13.05
C ASP A 150 -16.51 10.27 -12.92
N LEU A 151 -15.93 9.91 -11.76
CA LEU A 151 -14.52 10.19 -11.45
C LEU A 151 -13.56 9.28 -12.22
N ALA A 152 -13.93 8.01 -12.39
CA ALA A 152 -13.05 6.99 -12.96
C ALA A 152 -13.59 6.45 -14.29
N LYS A 153 -12.69 5.97 -15.16
CA LYS A 153 -13.04 5.21 -16.37
C LYS A 153 -13.46 3.78 -16.05
N ALA A 154 -12.78 3.15 -15.09
CA ALA A 154 -13.03 1.78 -14.66
C ALA A 154 -12.57 1.56 -13.20
N ILE A 155 -13.17 0.58 -12.51
CA ILE A 155 -12.82 0.17 -11.15
C ILE A 155 -12.36 -1.28 -11.14
N ILE A 156 -11.16 -1.54 -10.61
CA ILE A 156 -10.58 -2.88 -10.50
C ILE A 156 -10.30 -3.19 -9.03
N MET A 157 -10.81 -4.31 -8.55
CA MET A 157 -10.77 -4.69 -7.15
C MET A 157 -10.11 -6.06 -6.99
N LEU A 158 -8.93 -6.11 -6.40
CA LEU A 158 -8.20 -7.35 -6.13
C LEU A 158 -8.51 -7.80 -4.70
N ASP A 159 -9.14 -8.93 -4.62
CA ASP A 159 -9.59 -9.65 -3.43
C ASP A 159 -10.29 -8.81 -2.35
N PRO A 160 -11.31 -7.98 -2.73
CA PRO A 160 -12.15 -7.34 -1.74
C PRO A 160 -12.99 -8.38 -0.96
N SER A 161 -13.49 -8.02 0.21
CA SER A 161 -14.55 -8.77 0.87
C SER A 161 -15.88 -8.47 0.15
N VAL A 162 -16.49 -9.45 -0.53
CA VAL A 162 -17.72 -9.25 -1.31
C VAL A 162 -18.95 -9.94 -0.70
N ALA A 163 -18.82 -11.18 -0.24
CA ALA A 163 -19.87 -11.85 0.48
C ALA A 163 -19.85 -11.48 1.97
N ASN A 164 -21.03 -11.32 2.58
CA ASN A 164 -21.10 -11.32 4.03
C ASN A 164 -20.49 -12.64 4.51
N ARG A 165 -19.45 -12.58 5.35
CA ARG A 165 -18.92 -13.77 5.98
C ARG A 165 -20.07 -14.42 6.74
N VAL A 166 -20.64 -15.49 6.19
CA VAL A 166 -21.44 -16.40 7.01
C VAL A 166 -20.53 -16.75 8.18
N SER A 167 -20.99 -16.50 9.39
CA SER A 167 -20.25 -16.59 10.62
C SER A 167 -19.49 -17.92 10.71
N SER A 168 -18.33 -17.97 10.12
CA SER A 168 -17.32 -19.00 10.39
C SER A 168 -16.60 -18.57 11.66
N PRO A 169 -16.30 -19.47 12.58
CA PRO A 169 -15.61 -19.13 13.80
C PRO A 169 -14.30 -18.42 13.48
N ALA A 170 -14.11 -17.26 14.06
CA ALA A 170 -12.99 -16.33 14.07
C ALA A 170 -12.15 -16.27 12.77
N PRO A 171 -11.93 -15.10 12.16
CA PRO A 171 -11.20 -14.97 10.92
C PRO A 171 -9.81 -15.58 11.12
N GLN A 172 -9.54 -16.68 10.42
CA GLN A 172 -8.16 -17.02 10.11
C GLN A 172 -7.60 -15.79 9.38
N ALA A 173 -6.53 -15.25 9.92
CA ALA A 173 -5.92 -14.01 9.46
C ALA A 173 -5.84 -13.98 7.93
N ALA A 174 -6.47 -12.97 7.32
CA ALA A 174 -6.29 -12.66 5.92
C ALA A 174 -4.79 -12.55 5.65
N GLY A 175 -4.25 -13.42 4.80
CA GLY A 175 -2.85 -13.37 4.41
C GLY A 175 -2.04 -14.66 4.56
N ALA A 176 -2.66 -15.82 4.76
CA ALA A 176 -1.95 -17.07 4.52
C ALA A 176 -2.02 -17.37 3.01
N SER A 177 -0.90 -17.20 2.28
CA SER A 177 -0.66 -17.93 1.04
C SER A 177 -0.94 -19.40 1.32
N ALA A 178 -1.63 -20.10 0.42
CA ALA A 178 -1.80 -21.54 0.54
C ALA A 178 -0.41 -22.17 0.69
N ALA A 179 -0.11 -22.71 1.86
CA ALA A 179 1.14 -23.42 2.07
C ALA A 179 1.16 -24.65 1.14
N PRO A 180 2.30 -24.97 0.53
CA PRO A 180 2.44 -26.22 -0.22
C PRO A 180 2.01 -27.40 0.65
N ALA A 181 1.37 -28.40 0.05
CA ALA A 181 0.90 -29.59 0.76
C ALA A 181 2.04 -30.21 1.62
N GLY A 182 1.84 -30.30 2.94
CA GLY A 182 2.80 -30.85 3.90
C GLY A 182 3.49 -29.87 4.82
N GLN A 183 3.26 -28.54 4.70
CA GLN A 183 3.77 -27.56 5.64
C GLN A 183 2.67 -27.11 6.62
N THR A 184 3.01 -27.07 7.90
CA THR A 184 2.10 -26.53 8.93
C THR A 184 1.88 -25.04 8.68
N PRO A 185 0.63 -24.56 8.56
CA PRO A 185 0.37 -23.15 8.34
C PRO A 185 0.97 -22.31 9.48
N VAL A 186 1.88 -21.40 9.17
CA VAL A 186 2.41 -20.46 10.15
C VAL A 186 1.26 -19.52 10.51
N ARG A 187 0.70 -19.67 11.71
CA ARG A 187 -0.36 -18.81 12.26
C ARG A 187 0.20 -17.40 12.37
N ARG A 188 -0.23 -16.49 11.50
CA ARG A 188 0.14 -15.07 11.62
C ARG A 188 -0.45 -14.52 12.92
N PRO A 189 0.32 -13.77 13.73
CA PRO A 189 -0.23 -13.09 14.89
C PRO A 189 -1.36 -12.17 14.43
N ASN A 190 -2.44 -12.08 15.19
CA ASN A 190 -3.46 -11.06 14.95
C ASN A 190 -2.82 -9.70 15.20
N MET A 191 -2.54 -8.96 14.12
CA MET A 191 -1.82 -7.68 14.16
C MET A 191 -2.51 -6.63 15.04
N PHE A 192 -3.82 -6.79 15.28
CA PHE A 192 -4.60 -5.86 16.08
C PHE A 192 -4.74 -6.28 17.56
N LYS A 193 -4.07 -7.31 18.03
CA LYS A 193 -4.14 -7.65 19.44
C LYS A 193 -3.49 -6.63 20.36
N SER A 194 -2.49 -5.90 19.85
CA SER A 194 -1.81 -4.85 20.58
C SER A 194 -1.08 -3.91 19.59
N PRO A 195 -1.14 -2.59 19.79
CA PRO A 195 -0.28 -1.64 19.07
C PRO A 195 1.21 -2.00 19.19
N ASP A 196 1.64 -2.54 20.34
CA ASP A 196 3.01 -2.95 20.59
C ASP A 196 3.51 -3.99 19.58
N THR A 197 2.63 -4.86 19.08
CA THR A 197 2.99 -5.85 18.05
C THR A 197 3.42 -5.18 16.74
N LEU A 198 2.74 -4.11 16.33
CA LEU A 198 3.08 -3.37 15.12
C LEU A 198 4.36 -2.55 15.31
N VAL A 199 4.51 -1.92 16.50
CA VAL A 199 5.73 -1.20 16.87
C VAL A 199 6.93 -2.15 16.94
N ALA A 200 6.78 -3.34 17.55
CA ALA A 200 7.83 -4.35 17.58
C ALA A 200 8.23 -4.79 16.17
N GLN A 201 7.29 -4.88 15.25
CA GLN A 201 7.58 -5.19 13.84
C GLN A 201 8.44 -4.11 13.18
N ASN A 202 8.18 -2.82 13.46
CA ASN A 202 9.01 -1.73 12.95
C ASN A 202 10.46 -1.80 13.50
N ASN A 203 10.64 -2.31 14.72
CA ASN A 203 11.94 -2.45 15.38
C ASN A 203 12.68 -3.74 15.00
N THR A 204 12.02 -4.73 14.38
CA THR A 204 12.67 -5.96 13.92
C THR A 204 13.75 -5.62 12.87
N PRO A 205 14.97 -6.20 12.92
CA PRO A 205 15.99 -6.02 11.90
C PRO A 205 15.45 -6.32 10.49
N PHE A 206 15.89 -5.53 9.50
CA PHE A 206 15.31 -5.60 8.15
C PHE A 206 15.51 -6.96 7.48
N ASP A 207 16.69 -7.55 7.63
CA ASP A 207 17.04 -8.87 7.12
C ASP A 207 16.18 -9.99 7.73
N GLU A 208 15.84 -9.89 9.01
CA GLU A 208 14.91 -10.80 9.67
C GLU A 208 13.50 -10.67 9.10
N VAL A 209 13.05 -9.43 8.80
CA VAL A 209 11.74 -9.20 8.16
C VAL A 209 11.73 -9.80 6.75
N VAL A 210 12.80 -9.62 5.97
CA VAL A 210 12.96 -10.24 4.64
C VAL A 210 12.93 -11.76 4.74
N ALA A 211 13.72 -12.35 5.64
CA ALA A 211 13.76 -13.80 5.84
C ALA A 211 12.39 -14.37 6.25
N ARG A 212 11.64 -13.63 7.10
CA ARG A 212 10.26 -13.96 7.45
C ARG A 212 9.35 -13.89 6.22
N GLY A 213 9.47 -12.85 5.40
CA GLY A 213 8.71 -12.67 4.16
C GLY A 213 8.88 -13.85 3.22
N LYS A 214 10.11 -14.28 2.96
CA LYS A 214 10.43 -15.45 2.14
C LYS A 214 9.79 -16.75 2.67
N ARG A 215 9.86 -16.98 3.97
CA ARG A 215 9.23 -18.17 4.58
C ARG A 215 7.71 -18.15 4.48
N GLN A 216 7.09 -16.99 4.60
CA GLN A 216 5.62 -16.84 4.58
C GLN A 216 5.04 -16.81 3.16
N ASN A 217 5.81 -16.39 2.17
CA ASN A 217 5.38 -16.18 0.80
C ASN A 217 6.39 -16.78 -0.18
N PRO A 218 6.57 -18.12 -0.19
CA PRO A 218 7.63 -18.77 -0.96
C PRO A 218 7.46 -18.67 -2.48
N LEU A 219 6.29 -18.24 -2.96
CA LEU A 219 5.99 -18.06 -4.38
C LEU A 219 6.24 -16.65 -4.89
N TRP A 220 6.54 -15.70 -3.99
CA TRP A 220 6.73 -14.32 -4.38
C TRP A 220 8.12 -14.06 -4.92
N ASP A 221 8.21 -13.09 -5.84
CA ASP A 221 9.49 -12.59 -6.32
C ASP A 221 10.29 -11.92 -5.19
N ASP A 222 11.62 -11.97 -5.27
CA ASP A 222 12.49 -11.34 -4.26
C ASP A 222 12.23 -9.82 -4.14
N VAL A 223 11.86 -9.16 -5.23
CA VAL A 223 11.53 -7.73 -5.21
C VAL A 223 10.24 -7.46 -4.43
N ASP A 224 9.23 -8.33 -4.55
CA ASP A 224 7.99 -8.22 -3.80
C ASP A 224 8.22 -8.47 -2.30
N ILE A 225 9.07 -9.45 -1.96
CA ILE A 225 9.49 -9.69 -0.58
C ILE A 225 10.24 -8.49 0.01
N TYR A 226 11.12 -7.87 -0.78
CA TYR A 226 11.85 -6.68 -0.35
C TYR A 226 10.90 -5.54 0.00
N TYR A 227 9.96 -5.19 -0.90
CA TYR A 227 9.02 -4.10 -0.64
C TYR A 227 7.99 -4.44 0.44
N TRP A 228 7.60 -5.71 0.55
CA TRP A 228 6.84 -6.16 1.70
C TRP A 228 7.60 -5.93 3.02
N ALA A 229 8.90 -6.19 3.06
CA ALA A 229 9.71 -5.91 4.26
C ALA A 229 9.84 -4.40 4.52
N VAL A 230 10.02 -3.58 3.48
CA VAL A 230 10.01 -2.11 3.58
C VAL A 230 8.70 -1.61 4.16
N SER A 231 7.55 -2.14 3.69
CA SER A 231 6.24 -1.72 4.20
C SER A 231 6.09 -1.95 5.70
N LYS A 232 6.71 -3.03 6.26
CA LYS A 232 6.65 -3.30 7.70
C LYS A 232 7.51 -2.33 8.51
N LYS A 233 8.54 -1.74 7.92
CA LYS A 233 9.37 -0.71 8.55
C LYS A 233 8.73 0.68 8.48
N GLN A 234 7.90 0.93 7.48
CA GLN A 234 7.27 2.22 7.20
C GLN A 234 5.80 2.29 7.65
N TYR A 235 5.27 1.24 8.27
CA TYR A 235 3.90 1.26 8.78
C TYR A 235 3.80 2.09 10.07
N HIS A 236 2.89 3.05 10.11
CA HIS A 236 2.70 3.95 11.25
C HIS A 236 1.23 4.31 11.54
N GLY A 237 0.33 3.37 11.28
CA GLY A 237 -1.10 3.41 11.65
C GLY A 237 -2.05 3.11 10.50
N PRO A 238 -3.31 2.83 10.79
CA PRO A 238 -3.95 2.67 12.10
C PRO A 238 -3.41 1.48 12.90
N TYR A 239 -3.39 1.63 14.23
CA TYR A 239 -2.82 0.60 15.12
C TYR A 239 -3.87 -0.30 15.78
N THR A 240 -5.15 0.07 15.74
CA THR A 240 -6.24 -0.71 16.31
C THR A 240 -7.30 -1.06 15.26
N PRO A 241 -8.11 -2.13 15.49
CA PRO A 241 -9.21 -2.48 14.59
C PRO A 241 -10.23 -1.35 14.42
N GLU A 242 -10.50 -0.61 15.50
CA GLU A 242 -11.47 0.50 15.51
C GLU A 242 -10.97 1.66 14.63
N GLN A 243 -9.68 2.01 14.75
CA GLN A 243 -9.06 3.01 13.86
C GLN A 243 -9.09 2.57 12.40
N ALA A 244 -8.77 1.30 12.12
CA ALA A 244 -8.82 0.77 10.76
C ALA A 244 -10.25 0.76 10.20
N GLN A 245 -11.25 0.41 11.02
CA GLN A 245 -12.65 0.41 10.63
C GLN A 245 -13.16 1.83 10.38
N ALA A 246 -12.75 2.80 11.20
CA ALA A 246 -13.10 4.20 11.00
C ALA A 246 -12.62 4.75 9.64
N LEU A 247 -11.56 4.18 9.05
CA LEU A 247 -11.02 4.60 7.76
C LEU A 247 -11.59 3.84 6.56
N THR A 248 -12.34 2.76 6.74
CA THR A 248 -12.76 1.86 5.64
C THR A 248 -14.13 2.15 5.02
N GLY A 249 -14.80 3.23 5.43
CA GLY A 249 -16.11 3.65 4.91
C GLY A 249 -17.29 2.93 5.57
N THR A 250 -18.43 3.61 5.62
CA THR A 250 -19.66 3.13 6.26
C THR A 250 -20.61 2.43 5.28
N MET A 251 -20.47 2.67 3.97
CA MET A 251 -21.30 2.04 2.95
C MET A 251 -21.05 0.53 2.90
N SER A 252 -22.10 -0.26 2.89
CA SER A 252 -21.99 -1.72 2.74
C SER A 252 -21.37 -2.09 1.40
N THR A 253 -20.71 -3.25 1.33
CA THR A 253 -20.14 -3.75 0.08
C THR A 253 -21.21 -3.96 -1.00
N ALA A 254 -22.37 -4.50 -0.63
CA ALA A 254 -23.48 -4.74 -1.57
C ALA A 254 -23.98 -3.41 -2.17
N ASP A 255 -24.23 -2.40 -1.32
CA ASP A 255 -24.65 -1.07 -1.79
C ASP A 255 -23.60 -0.40 -2.66
N ALA A 256 -22.33 -0.53 -2.30
CA ALA A 256 -21.25 0.02 -3.10
C ALA A 256 -21.19 -0.63 -4.49
N LEU A 257 -21.20 -1.97 -4.56
CA LEU A 257 -21.17 -2.68 -5.84
C LEU A 257 -22.39 -2.36 -6.72
N ALA A 258 -23.57 -2.23 -6.14
CA ALA A 258 -24.80 -1.88 -6.87
C ALA A 258 -24.79 -0.47 -7.46
N LYS A 259 -24.00 0.45 -6.88
CA LYS A 259 -23.92 1.86 -7.31
C LYS A 259 -22.83 2.14 -8.34
N ILE A 260 -21.87 1.24 -8.53
CA ILE A 260 -20.81 1.42 -9.54
C ILE A 260 -21.43 1.31 -10.94
N LYS A 261 -21.33 2.36 -11.73
CA LYS A 261 -21.86 2.43 -13.09
C LYS A 261 -20.83 2.13 -14.17
N VAL A 262 -19.56 2.45 -13.91
CA VAL A 262 -18.47 2.26 -14.86
C VAL A 262 -18.07 0.78 -14.96
N PRO A 263 -17.41 0.36 -16.05
CA PRO A 263 -16.87 -0.99 -16.16
C PRO A 263 -16.07 -1.37 -14.92
N SER A 264 -16.35 -2.53 -14.36
CA SER A 264 -15.69 -2.95 -13.13
C SER A 264 -15.34 -4.43 -13.11
N LEU A 265 -14.21 -4.74 -12.47
CA LEU A 265 -13.66 -6.10 -12.36
C LEU A 265 -13.34 -6.42 -10.91
N ILE A 266 -13.84 -7.55 -10.43
CA ILE A 266 -13.39 -8.16 -9.18
C ILE A 266 -12.53 -9.37 -9.50
N LEU A 267 -11.28 -9.38 -9.04
CA LEU A 267 -10.42 -10.57 -9.01
C LEU A 267 -10.46 -11.13 -7.59
N LYS A 268 -10.76 -12.42 -7.46
CA LYS A 268 -10.83 -13.12 -6.17
C LYS A 268 -9.75 -14.17 -6.05
N ALA A 269 -9.23 -14.35 -4.85
CA ALA A 269 -8.42 -15.50 -4.48
C ALA A 269 -9.16 -16.80 -4.77
N ASP A 270 -8.40 -17.88 -4.90
CA ASP A 270 -8.96 -19.24 -4.95
C ASP A 270 -9.74 -19.55 -3.69
N ALA A 271 -10.82 -20.29 -3.82
CA ALA A 271 -11.69 -20.65 -2.72
C ALA A 271 -12.44 -21.93 -3.00
N LYS A 272 -13.00 -22.54 -1.95
CA LYS A 272 -13.89 -23.69 -2.06
C LYS A 272 -15.13 -23.34 -2.88
N PRO A 273 -15.75 -24.31 -3.56
CA PRO A 273 -16.89 -24.05 -4.47
C PRO A 273 -18.04 -23.26 -3.82
N GLU A 274 -18.37 -23.54 -2.57
CA GLU A 274 -19.43 -22.83 -1.84
C GLU A 274 -19.12 -21.36 -1.61
N VAL A 275 -17.82 -21.02 -1.35
CA VAL A 275 -17.36 -19.64 -1.17
C VAL A 275 -17.32 -18.90 -2.51
N ARG A 276 -16.88 -19.58 -3.58
CA ARG A 276 -16.92 -19.03 -4.95
C ARG A 276 -18.34 -18.67 -5.33
N LYS A 277 -19.29 -19.59 -5.13
CA LYS A 277 -20.72 -19.36 -5.38
C LYS A 277 -21.26 -18.15 -4.61
N ALA A 278 -20.93 -18.03 -3.32
CA ALA A 278 -21.37 -16.90 -2.51
C ALA A 278 -20.76 -15.57 -3.02
N ASN A 279 -19.51 -15.57 -3.45
CA ASN A 279 -18.88 -14.39 -4.05
C ASN A 279 -19.55 -13.99 -5.37
N GLU A 280 -19.85 -14.97 -6.23
CA GLU A 280 -20.54 -14.75 -7.51
C GLU A 280 -21.96 -14.21 -7.30
N GLU A 281 -22.69 -14.77 -6.34
CA GLU A 281 -24.04 -14.28 -5.96
C GLU A 281 -23.97 -12.82 -5.44
N ALA A 282 -23.00 -12.51 -4.57
CA ALA A 282 -22.81 -11.15 -4.08
C ALA A 282 -22.44 -10.15 -5.19
N ALA A 283 -21.70 -10.60 -6.20
CA ALA A 283 -21.31 -9.76 -7.33
C ALA A 283 -22.44 -9.52 -8.36
N ARG A 284 -23.54 -10.26 -8.31
CA ARG A 284 -24.68 -10.08 -9.26
C ARG A 284 -25.33 -8.71 -9.20
N VAL A 285 -25.15 -7.98 -8.12
CA VAL A 285 -25.66 -6.60 -7.98
C VAL A 285 -24.90 -5.58 -8.85
N MET A 286 -23.75 -5.97 -9.40
CA MET A 286 -22.93 -5.09 -10.25
C MET A 286 -23.62 -4.85 -11.58
N GLN A 287 -23.81 -3.57 -11.95
CA GLN A 287 -24.52 -3.19 -13.20
C GLN A 287 -23.64 -3.42 -14.44
N ASN A 288 -22.35 -3.13 -14.35
CA ASN A 288 -21.39 -3.25 -15.46
C ASN A 288 -20.09 -3.85 -14.95
N GLY A 289 -20.17 -5.07 -14.43
CA GLY A 289 -19.00 -5.68 -13.81
C GLY A 289 -19.00 -7.19 -13.90
N LYS A 290 -17.85 -7.76 -13.63
CA LYS A 290 -17.65 -9.21 -13.54
C LYS A 290 -16.72 -9.58 -12.41
N LEU A 291 -16.87 -10.79 -11.92
CA LEU A 291 -16.00 -11.40 -10.91
C LEU A 291 -15.29 -12.61 -11.55
N VAL A 292 -13.99 -12.71 -11.29
CA VAL A 292 -13.15 -13.83 -11.73
C VAL A 292 -12.34 -14.33 -10.55
N HIS A 293 -12.36 -15.62 -10.27
CA HIS A 293 -11.46 -16.27 -9.33
C HIS A 293 -10.15 -16.67 -10.01
N ILE A 294 -9.03 -16.48 -9.31
CA ILE A 294 -7.70 -16.87 -9.78
C ILE A 294 -7.31 -18.19 -9.08
N ASP A 295 -7.34 -19.28 -9.81
CA ASP A 295 -7.08 -20.61 -9.29
C ASP A 295 -5.67 -20.72 -8.67
N GLY A 296 -5.59 -21.29 -7.49
CA GLY A 296 -4.36 -21.47 -6.72
C GLY A 296 -3.75 -20.17 -6.18
N ALA A 297 -4.42 -19.02 -6.26
CA ALA A 297 -3.98 -17.77 -5.65
C ALA A 297 -4.51 -17.62 -4.24
N GLY A 298 -3.68 -17.10 -3.33
CA GLY A 298 -4.11 -16.60 -2.04
C GLY A 298 -4.60 -15.15 -2.12
N HIS A 299 -4.67 -14.49 -0.95
CA HIS A 299 -5.14 -13.10 -0.83
C HIS A 299 -4.33 -12.11 -1.68
N ASN A 300 -3.04 -12.33 -1.83
CA ASN A 300 -2.15 -11.47 -2.61
C ASN A 300 -1.99 -12.01 -4.05
N LEU A 301 -3.10 -12.21 -4.73
CA LEU A 301 -3.17 -12.87 -6.03
C LEU A 301 -2.25 -12.28 -7.11
N HIS A 302 -1.93 -10.99 -7.04
CA HIS A 302 -1.01 -10.30 -7.94
C HIS A 302 0.47 -10.65 -7.70
N HIS A 303 0.81 -11.20 -6.54
CA HIS A 303 2.10 -11.81 -6.28
C HIS A 303 2.05 -13.34 -6.48
N ASP A 304 1.02 -14.00 -5.94
CA ASP A 304 0.91 -15.47 -5.97
C ASP A 304 0.77 -16.03 -7.39
N LYS A 305 0.05 -15.31 -8.26
CA LYS A 305 -0.30 -15.71 -9.64
C LYS A 305 -0.22 -14.54 -10.61
N LEU A 306 0.92 -13.84 -10.62
CA LEU A 306 1.14 -12.64 -11.42
C LEU A 306 0.74 -12.81 -12.89
N ALA A 307 1.22 -13.87 -13.56
CA ALA A 307 0.95 -14.10 -14.99
C ALA A 307 -0.55 -14.22 -15.28
N LYS A 308 -1.29 -14.98 -14.45
CA LYS A 308 -2.74 -15.16 -14.61
C LYS A 308 -3.50 -13.87 -14.27
N THR A 309 -3.06 -13.13 -13.26
CA THR A 309 -3.62 -11.84 -12.91
C THR A 309 -3.48 -10.86 -14.08
N VAL A 310 -2.30 -10.78 -14.69
CA VAL A 310 -2.03 -9.92 -15.87
C VAL A 310 -2.89 -10.35 -17.07
N GLU A 311 -3.04 -11.66 -17.32
CA GLU A 311 -3.89 -12.17 -18.41
C GLU A 311 -5.34 -11.68 -18.26
N VAL A 312 -5.92 -11.84 -17.06
CA VAL A 312 -7.31 -11.41 -16.79
C VAL A 312 -7.47 -9.90 -16.86
N LEU A 313 -6.51 -9.14 -16.32
CA LEU A 313 -6.48 -7.69 -16.42
C LEU A 313 -6.43 -7.22 -17.88
N ASN A 314 -5.55 -7.79 -18.70
CA ASN A 314 -5.44 -7.45 -20.11
C ASN A 314 -6.70 -7.79 -20.91
N ALA A 315 -7.39 -8.89 -20.58
CA ALA A 315 -8.68 -9.22 -21.19
C ALA A 315 -9.76 -8.18 -20.82
N PHE A 316 -9.76 -7.69 -19.59
CA PHE A 316 -10.65 -6.63 -19.15
C PHE A 316 -10.32 -5.29 -19.80
N PHE A 317 -9.06 -4.90 -19.86
CA PHE A 317 -8.63 -3.62 -20.47
C PHE A 317 -9.00 -3.54 -21.95
N LYS A 318 -8.97 -4.66 -22.70
CA LYS A 318 -9.41 -4.69 -24.10
C LYS A 318 -10.90 -4.43 -24.27
N SER A 319 -11.70 -4.50 -23.21
CA SER A 319 -13.14 -4.23 -23.22
C SER A 319 -13.50 -2.79 -22.83
N LEU A 320 -12.54 -1.95 -22.44
CA LEU A 320 -12.69 -0.55 -22.07
C LEU A 320 -12.59 0.41 -23.27
#